data_13873c93c5bae16fad1be8e95f98d7f4
#
_entry.id   13873c93c5bae16fad1be8e95f98d7f4
#
_cell.length_a   1.000
_cell.length_b   1.000
_cell.length_c   1.000
_cell.angle_alpha   90.00
_cell.angle_beta   90.00
_cell.angle_gamma   90.00
#
_symmetry.space_group_name_H-M   'P 1'
#
loop_
_entity.id
_entity.type
_entity.pdbx_description
1 polymer ?
#
loop_
_entity_poly.entity_id
_entity_poly.type
_entity_poly.pdbx_seq_one_letter_code
_entity_poly.pdbx_strand_id
1 'polypeptide(L)'
;MSVIAELRGLTVAYGGADPVLRDVSLTVRRGETVAVVGPSGCGKTTILRALLGTLAESARVEGTVLIDGVAVSRSDFRALRGTVLGFVGQDPFAAMDPIMSVGTNIAQPWRIARRRVPEGRVVDDLAAVDIPDPARRVRRRPFTWSGGMLQRGSVTTARALDPALVLADEPTSALDDANAHRVLTALTGGETALLIVSHDLRLVRKYADRVYVVDNGTVTESTLDPPVEVREVPSRRPVPPGAPILTASALTKRYPGGGGVAPVDLTVRPGEIVGLAGPSGAGKSTLLRLLAGIETPGSGRLVWDGKDGPPPAGEVGMVFQNAVGSLDPRRPLHRGVTEPLRPRLRTRLATAESMAITRTALERVGLADIDPRRLPGELSGGQAQRVAIARALVGDIRVLLADEPTAALDTESADRVMTILRELADDGLAIVLVSHSERVLDDLADTVVRIEAIPDLSTAR
;
A
#
# COMPACT_ATOMS: atom_id res chain seq x y z
N MET A 1 -22.98 16.44 -21.13
CA MET A 1 -21.84 15.55 -21.41
C MET A 1 -22.37 14.19 -21.84
N SER A 2 -21.84 13.60 -22.94
CA SER A 2 -22.27 12.27 -23.41
C SER A 2 -21.69 11.16 -22.53
N VAL A 3 -22.41 10.03 -22.43
CA VAL A 3 -21.97 8.86 -21.69
C VAL A 3 -20.90 8.12 -22.50
N ILE A 4 -19.73 7.86 -21.89
CA ILE A 4 -18.64 7.09 -22.51
C ILE A 4 -18.70 5.61 -22.13
N ALA A 5 -19.13 5.27 -20.91
CA ALA A 5 -19.30 3.90 -20.46
C ALA A 5 -20.56 3.74 -19.62
N GLU A 6 -21.24 2.61 -19.79
CA GLU A 6 -22.45 2.30 -19.05
C GLU A 6 -22.55 0.81 -18.79
N LEU A 7 -22.91 0.43 -17.56
CA LEU A 7 -23.36 -0.91 -17.18
C LEU A 7 -24.86 -0.87 -16.96
N ARG A 8 -25.58 -1.82 -17.53
CA ARG A 8 -27.05 -1.99 -17.38
C ARG A 8 -27.37 -3.37 -16.84
N GLY A 9 -27.84 -3.42 -15.59
CA GLY A 9 -28.31 -4.64 -14.97
C GLY A 9 -27.25 -5.74 -14.88
N LEU A 10 -25.97 -5.38 -14.67
CA LEU A 10 -24.86 -6.32 -14.71
C LEU A 10 -24.89 -7.25 -13.49
N THR A 11 -25.00 -8.54 -13.74
CA THR A 11 -24.86 -9.59 -12.72
C THR A 11 -23.68 -10.48 -13.10
N VAL A 12 -22.77 -10.73 -12.15
CA VAL A 12 -21.57 -11.55 -12.38
C VAL A 12 -21.43 -12.60 -11.29
N ALA A 13 -21.31 -13.87 -11.66
CA ALA A 13 -21.08 -14.99 -10.77
C ALA A 13 -19.91 -15.86 -11.26
N TYR A 14 -19.20 -16.53 -10.35
CA TYR A 14 -18.08 -17.43 -10.64
C TYR A 14 -18.36 -18.82 -10.10
N GLY A 15 -18.11 -19.86 -10.90
CA GLY A 15 -18.05 -21.25 -10.44
C GLY A 15 -19.30 -21.80 -9.74
N GLY A 16 -20.49 -21.26 -10.02
CA GLY A 16 -21.74 -21.69 -9.36
C GLY A 16 -21.96 -21.11 -7.95
N ALA A 17 -21.09 -20.21 -7.51
CA ALA A 17 -21.25 -19.46 -6.25
C ALA A 17 -22.28 -18.33 -6.41
N ASP A 18 -22.70 -17.75 -5.29
CA ASP A 18 -23.52 -16.55 -5.26
C ASP A 18 -22.92 -15.43 -6.12
N PRO A 19 -23.75 -14.61 -6.80
CA PRO A 19 -23.26 -13.50 -7.61
C PRO A 19 -22.44 -12.51 -6.80
N VAL A 20 -21.25 -12.17 -7.33
CA VAL A 20 -20.37 -11.11 -6.78
C VAL A 20 -20.92 -9.72 -7.10
N LEU A 21 -21.59 -9.57 -8.25
CA LEU A 21 -22.33 -8.37 -8.63
C LEU A 21 -23.78 -8.75 -8.94
N ARG A 22 -24.74 -7.91 -8.51
CA ARG A 22 -26.17 -8.16 -8.62
C ARG A 22 -26.87 -6.93 -9.18
N ASP A 23 -27.38 -7.01 -10.40
CA ASP A 23 -28.17 -5.96 -11.08
C ASP A 23 -27.50 -4.58 -11.04
N VAL A 24 -26.19 -4.55 -11.30
CA VAL A 24 -25.37 -3.33 -11.19
C VAL A 24 -25.60 -2.44 -12.41
N SER A 25 -25.98 -1.19 -12.15
CA SER A 25 -26.10 -0.14 -13.18
C SER A 25 -25.27 1.08 -12.75
N LEU A 26 -24.39 1.55 -13.65
CA LEU A 26 -23.61 2.77 -13.46
C LEU A 26 -23.27 3.42 -14.80
N THR A 27 -23.00 4.71 -14.78
CA THR A 27 -22.64 5.49 -15.96
C THR A 27 -21.42 6.34 -15.70
N VAL A 28 -20.57 6.51 -16.71
CA VAL A 28 -19.45 7.46 -16.73
C VAL A 28 -19.61 8.37 -17.93
N ARG A 29 -19.55 9.68 -17.73
CA ARG A 29 -19.64 10.68 -18.81
C ARG A 29 -18.26 11.12 -19.26
N ARG A 30 -18.15 11.64 -20.49
CA ARG A 30 -16.88 12.19 -21.00
C ARG A 30 -16.37 13.33 -20.11
N GLY A 31 -15.07 13.32 -19.77
CA GLY A 31 -14.44 14.31 -18.90
C GLY A 31 -14.86 14.24 -17.44
N GLU A 32 -15.67 13.26 -17.05
CA GLU A 32 -16.14 13.07 -15.67
C GLU A 32 -15.18 12.14 -14.90
N THR A 33 -14.94 12.44 -13.64
CA THR A 33 -14.27 11.54 -12.70
C THR A 33 -15.31 10.87 -11.80
N VAL A 34 -15.46 9.57 -11.93
CA VAL A 34 -16.38 8.75 -11.16
C VAL A 34 -15.57 7.85 -10.22
N ALA A 35 -15.91 7.87 -8.93
CA ALA A 35 -15.31 6.96 -7.96
C ALA A 35 -16.26 5.80 -7.63
N VAL A 36 -15.67 4.62 -7.45
CA VAL A 36 -16.34 3.41 -6.93
C VAL A 36 -15.69 3.05 -5.60
N VAL A 37 -16.46 3.10 -4.54
CA VAL A 37 -15.99 2.85 -3.16
C VAL A 37 -16.76 1.69 -2.54
N GLY A 38 -16.20 1.07 -1.50
CA GLY A 38 -16.84 -0.03 -0.76
C GLY A 38 -15.82 -0.93 -0.09
N PRO A 39 -16.24 -1.88 0.76
CA PRO A 39 -15.38 -2.82 1.46
C PRO A 39 -14.52 -3.67 0.51
N SER A 40 -13.47 -4.30 1.03
CA SER A 40 -12.69 -5.28 0.26
C SER A 40 -13.56 -6.49 -0.11
N GLY A 41 -13.39 -6.98 -1.35
CA GLY A 41 -14.14 -8.15 -1.82
C GLY A 41 -15.59 -7.88 -2.28
N CYS A 42 -16.13 -6.66 -2.14
CA CYS A 42 -17.52 -6.36 -2.53
C CYS A 42 -17.79 -6.32 -4.05
N GLY A 43 -16.78 -6.50 -4.91
CA GLY A 43 -16.94 -6.56 -6.36
C GLY A 43 -16.41 -5.37 -7.16
N LYS A 44 -15.72 -4.38 -6.55
CA LYS A 44 -15.19 -3.18 -7.23
C LYS A 44 -14.29 -3.52 -8.43
N THR A 45 -13.29 -4.38 -8.23
CA THR A 45 -12.40 -4.85 -9.31
C THR A 45 -13.17 -5.63 -10.37
N THR A 46 -14.27 -6.31 -10.01
CA THR A 46 -15.15 -7.02 -10.96
C THR A 46 -15.87 -6.03 -11.88
N ILE A 47 -16.27 -4.85 -11.39
CA ILE A 47 -16.82 -3.76 -12.21
C ILE A 47 -15.79 -3.30 -13.25
N LEU A 48 -14.54 -3.02 -12.80
CA LEU A 48 -13.46 -2.63 -13.72
C LEU A 48 -13.18 -3.72 -14.77
N ARG A 49 -13.12 -4.99 -14.35
CA ARG A 49 -12.90 -6.12 -15.25
C ARG A 49 -14.03 -6.29 -16.27
N ALA A 50 -15.27 -6.01 -15.89
CA ALA A 50 -16.39 -6.00 -16.82
C ALA A 50 -16.24 -4.92 -17.88
N LEU A 51 -15.91 -3.68 -17.48
CA LEU A 51 -15.66 -2.56 -18.38
C LEU A 51 -14.40 -2.73 -19.26
N LEU A 52 -13.45 -3.57 -18.85
CA LEU A 52 -12.25 -3.92 -19.63
C LEU A 52 -12.45 -5.16 -20.51
N GLY A 53 -13.55 -5.92 -20.31
CA GLY A 53 -13.74 -7.21 -20.95
C GLY A 53 -12.72 -8.26 -20.55
N THR A 54 -12.27 -8.23 -19.27
CA THR A 54 -11.25 -9.14 -18.71
C THR A 54 -11.80 -10.07 -17.63
N LEU A 55 -13.14 -10.22 -17.56
CA LEU A 55 -13.75 -11.24 -16.71
C LEU A 55 -13.27 -12.63 -17.12
N ALA A 56 -13.12 -13.53 -16.15
CA ALA A 56 -12.71 -14.92 -16.40
C ALA A 56 -13.67 -15.62 -17.37
N GLU A 57 -13.19 -16.60 -18.13
CA GLU A 57 -14.05 -17.37 -19.06
C GLU A 57 -15.13 -18.15 -18.34
N SER A 58 -14.85 -18.56 -17.11
CA SER A 58 -15.81 -19.27 -16.24
C SER A 58 -16.86 -18.34 -15.61
N ALA A 59 -16.77 -17.02 -15.79
CA ALA A 59 -17.75 -16.10 -15.24
C ALA A 59 -19.07 -16.17 -16.03
N ARG A 60 -20.15 -16.36 -15.29
CA ARG A 60 -21.51 -16.17 -15.81
C ARG A 60 -21.83 -14.68 -15.71
N VAL A 61 -22.17 -14.07 -16.84
CA VAL A 61 -22.45 -12.64 -16.96
C VAL A 61 -23.82 -12.44 -17.56
N GLU A 62 -24.67 -11.67 -16.88
CA GLU A 62 -25.96 -11.19 -17.35
C GLU A 62 -25.94 -9.66 -17.36
N GLY A 63 -26.78 -9.03 -18.19
CA GLY A 63 -26.77 -7.57 -18.37
C GLY A 63 -25.93 -7.12 -19.57
N THR A 64 -25.72 -5.83 -19.69
CA THR A 64 -25.07 -5.23 -20.88
C THR A 64 -24.00 -4.21 -20.48
N VAL A 65 -22.88 -4.26 -21.18
CA VAL A 65 -21.82 -3.22 -21.13
C VAL A 65 -21.89 -2.41 -22.42
N LEU A 66 -21.99 -1.09 -22.29
CA LEU A 66 -21.98 -0.17 -23.42
C LEU A 66 -20.75 0.73 -23.33
N ILE A 67 -20.07 0.90 -24.47
CA ILE A 67 -18.99 1.88 -24.63
C ILE A 67 -19.38 2.80 -25.77
N ASP A 68 -19.39 4.11 -25.50
CA ASP A 68 -19.85 5.16 -26.43
C ASP A 68 -21.27 4.88 -27.00
N GLY A 69 -22.16 4.38 -26.14
CA GLY A 69 -23.54 4.05 -26.48
C GLY A 69 -23.73 2.73 -27.25
N VAL A 70 -22.65 2.01 -27.58
CA VAL A 70 -22.68 0.75 -28.32
C VAL A 70 -22.48 -0.42 -27.36
N ALA A 71 -23.38 -1.40 -27.40
CA ALA A 71 -23.22 -2.64 -26.64
C ALA A 71 -22.00 -3.42 -27.15
N VAL A 72 -21.10 -3.78 -26.24
CA VAL A 72 -19.83 -4.44 -26.58
C VAL A 72 -19.85 -5.90 -26.21
N SER A 73 -19.43 -6.74 -27.16
CA SER A 73 -19.16 -8.15 -26.92
C SER A 73 -17.72 -8.37 -26.43
N ARG A 74 -17.42 -9.56 -25.92
CA ARG A 74 -16.09 -9.91 -25.44
C ARG A 74 -14.98 -9.72 -26.51
N SER A 75 -15.29 -9.96 -27.78
CA SER A 75 -14.34 -9.78 -28.90
C SER A 75 -14.01 -8.31 -29.17
N ASP A 76 -14.97 -7.40 -28.95
CA ASP A 76 -14.84 -5.98 -29.28
C ASP A 76 -13.83 -5.27 -28.36
N PHE A 77 -13.72 -5.72 -27.10
CA PHE A 77 -12.79 -5.14 -26.13
C PHE A 77 -11.33 -5.18 -26.59
N ARG A 78 -10.96 -6.12 -27.47
CA ARG A 78 -9.57 -6.17 -27.99
C ARG A 78 -9.20 -4.91 -28.76
N ALA A 79 -10.13 -4.35 -29.50
CA ALA A 79 -9.92 -3.12 -30.26
C ALA A 79 -10.01 -1.87 -29.38
N LEU A 80 -10.82 -1.92 -28.31
CA LEU A 80 -11.04 -0.78 -27.41
C LEU A 80 -9.89 -0.59 -26.40
N ARG A 81 -9.27 -1.69 -25.93
CA ARG A 81 -8.18 -1.61 -24.98
C ARG A 81 -6.96 -0.89 -25.54
N GLY A 82 -6.46 0.10 -24.81
CA GLY A 82 -5.33 0.95 -25.18
C GLY A 82 -5.69 2.11 -26.12
N THR A 83 -6.82 2.05 -26.85
CA THR A 83 -7.25 3.12 -27.77
C THR A 83 -8.39 3.96 -27.21
N VAL A 84 -9.43 3.34 -26.69
CA VAL A 84 -10.59 3.99 -26.07
C VAL A 84 -10.54 3.84 -24.55
N LEU A 85 -10.05 2.69 -24.08
CA LEU A 85 -9.96 2.32 -22.67
C LEU A 85 -8.49 2.21 -22.25
N GLY A 86 -8.04 3.08 -21.33
CA GLY A 86 -6.79 2.95 -20.60
C GLY A 86 -7.00 2.20 -19.28
N PHE A 87 -5.96 1.57 -18.75
CA PHE A 87 -6.03 0.89 -17.46
C PHE A 87 -4.80 1.15 -16.60
N VAL A 88 -5.03 1.48 -15.33
CA VAL A 88 -4.02 1.57 -14.27
C VAL A 88 -4.35 0.55 -13.20
N GLY A 89 -3.45 -0.41 -12.99
CA GLY A 89 -3.63 -1.45 -11.97
C GLY A 89 -3.10 -1.04 -10.60
N GLN A 90 -3.44 -1.83 -9.59
CA GLN A 90 -3.05 -1.63 -8.20
C GLN A 90 -1.54 -1.82 -7.99
N ASP A 91 -0.92 -2.81 -8.65
CA ASP A 91 0.50 -3.11 -8.52
C ASP A 91 1.29 -2.53 -9.71
N PRO A 92 2.05 -1.44 -9.51
CA PRO A 92 2.84 -0.83 -10.57
C PRO A 92 4.02 -1.70 -11.02
N PHE A 93 4.50 -2.63 -10.19
CA PHE A 93 5.57 -3.55 -10.58
C PHE A 93 5.05 -4.62 -11.54
N ALA A 94 3.84 -5.13 -11.32
CA ALA A 94 3.19 -6.07 -12.23
C ALA A 94 2.76 -5.43 -13.56
N ALA A 95 2.60 -4.10 -13.60
CA ALA A 95 2.19 -3.36 -14.79
C ALA A 95 3.28 -3.22 -15.84
N MET A 96 4.54 -3.46 -15.51
CA MET A 96 5.70 -3.28 -16.39
C MET A 96 6.54 -4.56 -16.51
N ASP A 97 6.94 -4.90 -17.74
CA ASP A 97 7.90 -5.98 -17.97
C ASP A 97 9.27 -5.59 -17.38
N PRO A 98 9.81 -6.33 -16.39
CA PRO A 98 11.05 -5.99 -15.72
C PRO A 98 12.28 -6.11 -16.62
N ILE A 99 12.19 -6.87 -17.73
CA ILE A 99 13.28 -7.07 -18.69
C ILE A 99 13.39 -5.91 -19.67
N MET A 100 12.30 -5.20 -19.90
CA MET A 100 12.26 -4.05 -20.82
C MET A 100 12.63 -2.74 -20.11
N SER A 101 13.11 -1.74 -20.87
CA SER A 101 13.24 -0.39 -20.32
C SER A 101 11.85 0.22 -20.04
N VAL A 102 11.79 1.19 -19.12
CA VAL A 102 10.52 1.88 -18.85
C VAL A 102 9.96 2.54 -20.10
N GLY A 103 10.80 3.18 -20.90
CA GLY A 103 10.35 3.77 -22.18
C GLY A 103 9.80 2.76 -23.18
N THR A 104 10.36 1.54 -23.19
CA THR A 104 9.83 0.45 -24.02
C THR A 104 8.47 -0.01 -23.51
N ASN A 105 8.29 -0.11 -22.20
CA ASN A 105 7.00 -0.44 -21.60
C ASN A 105 5.94 0.62 -21.92
N ILE A 106 6.24 1.90 -21.72
CA ILE A 106 5.32 3.00 -22.00
C ILE A 106 4.95 3.08 -23.50
N ALA A 107 5.87 2.70 -24.39
CA ALA A 107 5.64 2.68 -25.83
C ALA A 107 4.81 1.48 -26.32
N GLN A 108 4.50 0.50 -25.47
CA GLN A 108 3.74 -0.70 -25.86
C GLN A 108 2.35 -0.40 -26.46
N PRO A 109 1.52 0.51 -25.94
CA PRO A 109 0.22 0.81 -26.53
C PRO A 109 0.32 1.22 -28.01
N TRP A 110 1.29 2.08 -28.39
CA TRP A 110 1.51 2.45 -29.79
C TRP A 110 1.88 1.25 -30.65
N ARG A 111 2.76 0.38 -30.15
CA ARG A 111 3.19 -0.83 -30.88
C ARG A 111 2.02 -1.79 -31.11
N ILE A 112 1.22 -2.02 -30.08
CA ILE A 112 0.03 -2.89 -30.16
C ILE A 112 -0.98 -2.31 -31.16
N ALA A 113 -1.19 -0.99 -31.13
CA ALA A 113 -2.05 -0.27 -32.08
C ALA A 113 -1.42 -0.13 -33.48
N ARG A 114 -0.21 -0.64 -33.73
CA ARG A 114 0.55 -0.50 -34.98
C ARG A 114 0.76 0.96 -35.40
N ARG A 115 0.89 1.86 -34.42
CA ARG A 115 1.19 3.28 -34.62
C ARG A 115 2.65 3.58 -34.30
N ARG A 116 3.21 4.57 -35.01
CA ARG A 116 4.56 5.08 -34.69
C ARG A 116 4.49 5.91 -33.41
N VAL A 117 5.44 5.68 -32.49
CA VAL A 117 5.60 6.53 -31.29
C VAL A 117 6.10 7.91 -31.80
N PRO A 118 5.42 9.02 -31.47
CA PRO A 118 5.94 10.33 -31.76
C PRO A 118 7.29 10.57 -31.11
N GLU A 119 8.17 11.30 -31.81
CA GLU A 119 9.49 11.63 -31.26
C GLU A 119 9.36 12.50 -30.00
N GLY A 120 10.12 12.18 -28.96
CA GLY A 120 10.07 12.90 -27.67
C GLY A 120 8.87 12.55 -26.78
N ARG A 121 7.73 12.07 -27.32
CA ARG A 121 6.45 11.90 -26.60
C ARG A 121 6.60 11.18 -25.26
N VAL A 122 7.30 10.05 -25.18
CA VAL A 122 7.46 9.30 -23.92
C VAL A 122 8.23 10.09 -22.87
N VAL A 123 9.21 10.88 -23.28
CA VAL A 123 10.00 11.73 -22.37
C VAL A 123 9.14 12.89 -21.88
N ASP A 124 8.37 13.51 -22.78
CA ASP A 124 7.48 14.62 -22.46
C ASP A 124 6.34 14.17 -21.52
N ASP A 125 5.74 13.00 -21.79
CA ASP A 125 4.70 12.41 -20.95
C ASP A 125 5.24 12.07 -19.54
N LEU A 126 6.49 11.59 -19.44
CA LEU A 126 7.14 11.36 -18.16
C LEU A 126 7.46 12.66 -17.41
N ALA A 127 7.82 13.71 -18.12
CA ALA A 127 8.02 15.04 -17.52
C ALA A 127 6.69 15.60 -16.99
N ALA A 128 5.60 15.42 -17.73
CA ALA A 128 4.26 15.87 -17.33
C ALA A 128 3.73 15.21 -16.04
N VAL A 129 4.25 14.04 -15.67
CA VAL A 129 3.95 13.36 -14.41
C VAL A 129 5.08 13.52 -13.38
N ASP A 130 5.88 14.55 -13.45
CA ASP A 130 6.96 14.89 -12.51
C ASP A 130 8.00 13.77 -12.32
N ILE A 131 8.35 13.02 -13.35
CA ILE A 131 9.49 12.10 -13.27
C ILE A 131 10.78 12.93 -13.41
N PRO A 132 11.68 12.91 -12.40
CA PRO A 132 12.94 13.64 -12.48
C PRO A 132 13.86 13.03 -13.57
N ASP A 133 14.57 13.84 -14.34
CA ASP A 133 15.47 13.42 -15.43
C ASP A 133 14.86 12.40 -16.38
N PRO A 134 13.70 12.69 -17.01
CA PRO A 134 12.95 11.69 -17.77
C PRO A 134 13.75 11.13 -18.95
N ALA A 135 14.58 11.94 -19.62
CA ALA A 135 15.44 11.53 -20.73
C ALA A 135 16.47 10.44 -20.33
N ARG A 136 16.98 10.49 -19.10
CA ARG A 136 17.88 9.48 -18.56
C ARG A 136 17.12 8.26 -18.05
N ARG A 137 16.03 8.49 -17.31
CA ARG A 137 15.26 7.45 -16.62
C ARG A 137 14.47 6.58 -17.58
N VAL A 138 14.00 7.09 -18.71
CA VAL A 138 13.28 6.33 -19.74
C VAL A 138 14.06 5.09 -20.22
N ARG A 139 15.39 5.12 -20.17
CA ARG A 139 16.28 4.02 -20.57
C ARG A 139 16.53 3.00 -19.44
N ARG A 140 16.10 3.29 -18.22
CA ARG A 140 16.30 2.42 -17.06
C ARG A 140 15.25 1.32 -16.99
N ARG A 141 15.57 0.27 -16.21
CA ARG A 141 14.66 -0.85 -15.95
C ARG A 141 13.68 -0.50 -14.82
N PRO A 142 12.45 -1.09 -14.81
CA PRO A 142 11.45 -0.82 -13.78
C PRO A 142 11.96 -1.00 -12.34
N PHE A 143 12.73 -2.03 -12.06
CA PHE A 143 13.26 -2.32 -10.72
C PHE A 143 14.24 -1.25 -10.17
N THR A 144 14.68 -0.30 -11.00
CA THR A 144 15.51 0.84 -10.57
C THR A 144 14.68 2.07 -10.21
N TRP A 145 13.35 1.99 -10.35
CA TRP A 145 12.42 3.07 -10.05
C TRP A 145 11.78 2.85 -8.68
N SER A 146 11.41 3.94 -7.99
CA SER A 146 10.56 3.83 -6.80
C SER A 146 9.13 3.44 -7.16
N GLY A 147 8.37 2.90 -6.21
CA GLY A 147 6.97 2.53 -6.42
C GLY A 147 6.14 3.69 -6.95
N GLY A 148 6.28 4.90 -6.38
CA GLY A 148 5.59 6.10 -6.86
C GLY A 148 6.01 6.56 -8.25
N MET A 149 7.26 6.33 -8.66
CA MET A 149 7.69 6.58 -10.04
C MET A 149 7.09 5.55 -11.00
N LEU A 150 7.07 4.28 -10.63
CA LEU A 150 6.44 3.22 -11.44
C LEU A 150 4.95 3.46 -11.60
N GLN A 151 4.26 3.87 -10.54
CA GLN A 151 2.84 4.19 -10.61
C GLN A 151 2.56 5.33 -11.59
N ARG A 152 3.35 6.41 -11.55
CA ARG A 152 3.25 7.51 -12.53
C ARG A 152 3.60 7.05 -13.94
N GLY A 153 4.57 6.16 -14.10
CA GLY A 153 4.88 5.50 -15.38
C GLY A 153 3.71 4.65 -15.90
N SER A 154 2.98 3.96 -15.00
CA SER A 154 1.77 3.19 -15.36
C SER A 154 0.65 4.11 -15.81
N VAL A 155 0.47 5.27 -15.18
CA VAL A 155 -0.47 6.32 -15.65
C VAL A 155 -0.10 6.80 -17.03
N THR A 156 1.19 7.09 -17.28
CA THR A 156 1.70 7.47 -18.61
C THR A 156 1.38 6.39 -19.65
N THR A 157 1.57 5.11 -19.31
CA THR A 157 1.24 3.99 -20.20
C THR A 157 -0.26 3.91 -20.50
N ALA A 158 -1.11 4.07 -19.48
CA ALA A 158 -2.55 4.02 -19.63
C ALA A 158 -3.10 5.16 -20.52
N ARG A 159 -2.44 6.32 -20.51
CA ARG A 159 -2.80 7.52 -21.29
C ARG A 159 -2.08 7.63 -22.65
N ALA A 160 -1.21 6.70 -22.97
CA ALA A 160 -0.31 6.78 -24.13
C ALA A 160 -1.00 7.11 -25.46
N LEU A 161 -2.19 6.60 -25.71
CA LEU A 161 -2.98 6.82 -26.93
C LEU A 161 -4.14 7.79 -26.74
N ASP A 162 -4.10 8.61 -25.68
CA ASP A 162 -5.14 9.58 -25.34
C ASP A 162 -6.55 8.92 -25.30
N PRO A 163 -6.76 7.87 -24.44
CA PRO A 163 -8.02 7.13 -24.38
C PRO A 163 -9.17 8.03 -23.89
N ALA A 164 -10.39 7.70 -24.31
CA ALA A 164 -11.59 8.44 -23.88
C ALA A 164 -11.96 8.15 -22.41
N LEU A 165 -11.57 6.98 -21.89
CA LEU A 165 -11.81 6.56 -20.50
C LEU A 165 -10.57 5.85 -19.94
N VAL A 166 -10.14 6.25 -18.76
CA VAL A 166 -9.17 5.51 -17.95
C VAL A 166 -9.89 4.82 -16.81
N LEU A 167 -9.63 3.53 -16.62
CA LEU A 167 -10.07 2.71 -15.51
C LEU A 167 -8.90 2.52 -14.55
N ALA A 168 -9.05 2.87 -13.29
CA ALA A 168 -7.96 2.83 -12.31
C ALA A 168 -8.37 2.01 -11.07
N ASP A 169 -7.64 0.93 -10.81
CA ASP A 169 -7.85 0.06 -9.64
C ASP A 169 -6.87 0.43 -8.54
N GLU A 170 -7.33 1.13 -7.51
CA GLU A 170 -6.55 1.60 -6.36
C GLU A 170 -5.19 2.25 -6.73
N PRO A 171 -5.15 3.22 -7.66
CA PRO A 171 -3.90 3.75 -8.22
C PRO A 171 -3.03 4.51 -7.21
N THR A 172 -3.54 4.76 -6.02
CA THR A 172 -2.85 5.49 -4.94
C THR A 172 -2.53 4.62 -3.74
N SER A 173 -2.92 3.33 -3.74
CA SER A 173 -2.56 2.39 -2.69
C SER A 173 -1.03 2.28 -2.59
N ALA A 174 -0.47 2.31 -1.40
CA ALA A 174 0.98 2.29 -1.15
C ALA A 174 1.77 3.55 -1.59
N LEU A 175 1.10 4.67 -1.86
CA LEU A 175 1.73 5.96 -2.10
C LEU A 175 1.56 6.89 -0.88
N ASP A 176 2.58 7.75 -0.65
CA ASP A 176 2.41 8.88 0.26
C ASP A 176 1.43 9.91 -0.33
N ASP A 177 0.88 10.78 0.50
CA ASP A 177 -0.14 11.77 0.10
C ASP A 177 0.34 12.65 -1.07
N ALA A 178 1.61 13.07 -1.07
CA ALA A 178 2.16 13.90 -2.14
C ALA A 178 2.20 13.16 -3.49
N ASN A 179 2.62 11.90 -3.50
CA ASN A 179 2.63 11.08 -4.70
C ASN A 179 1.22 10.67 -5.12
N ALA A 180 0.30 10.39 -4.18
CA ALA A 180 -1.10 10.12 -4.46
C ALA A 180 -1.77 11.30 -5.16
N HIS A 181 -1.55 12.52 -4.67
CA HIS A 181 -2.03 13.75 -5.32
C HIS A 181 -1.47 13.93 -6.75
N ARG A 182 -0.17 13.69 -6.95
CA ARG A 182 0.44 13.76 -8.30
C ARG A 182 -0.18 12.75 -9.27
N VAL A 183 -0.39 11.51 -8.82
CA VAL A 183 -1.02 10.46 -9.62
C VAL A 183 -2.45 10.85 -10.01
N LEU A 184 -3.25 11.30 -9.05
CA LEU A 184 -4.64 11.70 -9.30
C LEU A 184 -4.73 12.94 -10.20
N THR A 185 -3.89 13.95 -9.98
CA THR A 185 -3.82 15.12 -10.85
C THR A 185 -3.46 14.71 -12.29
N ALA A 186 -2.53 13.78 -12.47
CA ALA A 186 -2.17 13.26 -13.77
C ALA A 186 -3.31 12.45 -14.44
N LEU A 187 -4.17 11.79 -13.65
CA LEU A 187 -5.32 11.02 -14.13
C LEU A 187 -6.52 11.90 -14.48
N THR A 188 -6.80 12.96 -13.70
CA THR A 188 -7.99 13.80 -13.83
C THR A 188 -7.83 14.96 -14.82
N GLY A 189 -6.68 15.12 -15.46
CA GLY A 189 -6.43 16.23 -16.41
C GLY A 189 -6.99 15.97 -17.81
N GLY A 190 -7.67 16.98 -18.40
CA GLY A 190 -8.12 16.99 -19.80
C GLY A 190 -9.54 16.44 -20.02
N GLU A 191 -9.84 16.02 -21.26
CA GLU A 191 -11.16 15.51 -21.66
C GLU A 191 -11.37 14.01 -21.40
N THR A 192 -10.34 13.31 -20.91
CA THR A 192 -10.39 11.89 -20.59
C THR A 192 -11.28 11.66 -19.37
N ALA A 193 -12.26 10.79 -19.47
CA ALA A 193 -13.04 10.34 -18.33
C ALA A 193 -12.22 9.40 -17.43
N LEU A 194 -12.49 9.41 -16.13
CA LEU A 194 -11.85 8.52 -15.16
C LEU A 194 -12.89 7.74 -14.36
N LEU A 195 -12.75 6.43 -14.30
CA LEU A 195 -13.41 5.60 -13.28
C LEU A 195 -12.35 5.06 -12.34
N ILE A 196 -12.38 5.51 -11.09
CA ILE A 196 -11.41 5.11 -10.07
C ILE A 196 -12.05 4.24 -9.00
N VAL A 197 -11.45 3.09 -8.72
CA VAL A 197 -11.72 2.33 -7.50
C VAL A 197 -10.77 2.81 -6.42
N SER A 198 -11.30 3.21 -5.28
CA SER A 198 -10.51 3.66 -4.13
C SER A 198 -11.21 3.35 -2.81
N HIS A 199 -10.42 3.11 -1.77
CA HIS A 199 -10.89 3.06 -0.39
C HIS A 199 -10.57 4.36 0.38
N ASP A 200 -9.80 5.29 -0.19
CA ASP A 200 -9.50 6.59 0.42
C ASP A 200 -10.58 7.62 0.06
N LEU A 201 -11.55 7.75 0.97
CA LEU A 201 -12.67 8.69 0.82
C LEU A 201 -12.23 10.16 0.79
N ARG A 202 -11.07 10.52 1.35
CA ARG A 202 -10.57 11.90 1.34
C ARG A 202 -10.11 12.27 -0.07
N LEU A 203 -9.37 11.38 -0.73
CA LEU A 203 -8.95 11.57 -2.11
C LEU A 203 -10.15 11.53 -3.06
N VAL A 204 -11.09 10.61 -2.85
CA VAL A 204 -12.33 10.52 -3.64
C VAL A 204 -13.09 11.84 -3.59
N ARG A 205 -13.33 12.42 -2.41
CA ARG A 205 -14.03 13.71 -2.27
C ARG A 205 -13.36 14.86 -2.98
N LYS A 206 -12.04 14.87 -3.06
CA LYS A 206 -11.28 15.95 -3.68
C LYS A 206 -11.27 15.88 -5.20
N TYR A 207 -11.35 14.68 -5.78
CA TYR A 207 -11.11 14.46 -7.20
C TYR A 207 -12.31 13.91 -7.97
N ALA A 208 -13.28 13.26 -7.31
CA ALA A 208 -14.43 12.68 -7.98
C ALA A 208 -15.59 13.67 -8.11
N ASP A 209 -16.23 13.68 -9.26
CA ASP A 209 -17.47 14.42 -9.52
C ASP A 209 -18.69 13.63 -9.02
N ARG A 210 -18.63 12.29 -9.08
CA ARG A 210 -19.69 11.37 -8.63
C ARG A 210 -19.11 10.14 -7.96
N VAL A 211 -19.85 9.57 -7.01
CA VAL A 211 -19.45 8.38 -6.26
C VAL A 211 -20.52 7.32 -6.34
N TYR A 212 -20.08 6.09 -6.61
CA TYR A 212 -20.89 4.89 -6.43
C TYR A 212 -20.37 4.07 -5.25
N VAL A 213 -21.29 3.68 -4.38
CA VAL A 213 -20.99 2.79 -3.25
C VAL A 213 -21.37 1.38 -3.63
N VAL A 214 -20.42 0.45 -3.47
CA VAL A 214 -20.66 -0.99 -3.66
C VAL A 214 -20.81 -1.64 -2.31
N ASP A 215 -21.96 -2.25 -2.07
CA ASP A 215 -22.23 -3.03 -0.88
C ASP A 215 -22.91 -4.35 -1.23
N ASN A 216 -22.37 -5.47 -0.73
CA ASN A 216 -22.91 -6.82 -0.97
C ASN A 216 -23.24 -7.12 -2.45
N GLY A 217 -22.41 -6.61 -3.37
CA GLY A 217 -22.55 -6.80 -4.81
C GLY A 217 -23.60 -5.92 -5.50
N THR A 218 -24.24 -5.02 -4.79
CA THR A 218 -25.14 -3.99 -5.32
C THR A 218 -24.41 -2.65 -5.41
N VAL A 219 -24.86 -1.78 -6.31
CA VAL A 219 -24.25 -0.44 -6.50
C VAL A 219 -25.33 0.62 -6.34
N THR A 220 -25.02 1.62 -5.52
CA THR A 220 -25.87 2.81 -5.35
C THR A 220 -25.07 4.07 -5.62
N GLU A 221 -25.67 5.01 -6.35
CA GLU A 221 -25.08 6.35 -6.50
C GLU A 221 -25.24 7.11 -5.18
N SER A 222 -24.14 7.67 -4.66
CA SER A 222 -24.14 8.45 -3.43
C SER A 222 -23.81 9.89 -3.74
N THR A 223 -24.45 10.81 -3.04
CA THR A 223 -23.99 12.20 -3.00
C THR A 223 -22.61 12.24 -2.31
N LEU A 224 -21.73 13.15 -2.75
CA LEU A 224 -20.37 13.36 -2.19
C LEU A 224 -20.37 13.75 -0.70
N ASP A 225 -21.53 13.90 -0.08
CA ASP A 225 -21.78 14.02 1.34
C ASP A 225 -22.37 12.71 1.93
N PRO A 226 -21.65 11.60 2.01
CA PRO A 226 -21.99 10.61 3.02
C PRO A 226 -21.78 11.32 4.38
N PRO A 227 -22.62 11.07 5.39
CA PRO A 227 -22.30 11.50 6.73
C PRO A 227 -20.94 10.89 7.08
N VAL A 228 -19.89 11.70 6.97
CA VAL A 228 -18.70 11.39 7.71
C VAL A 228 -19.17 11.53 9.13
N GLU A 229 -19.24 10.41 9.85
CA GLU A 229 -18.84 10.51 11.23
C GLU A 229 -17.50 11.25 11.18
N VAL A 230 -17.53 12.55 11.45
CA VAL A 230 -16.37 13.27 11.92
C VAL A 230 -16.08 12.56 13.23
N ARG A 231 -15.31 11.47 13.16
CA ARG A 231 -14.60 11.02 14.36
C ARG A 231 -13.81 12.25 14.74
N GLU A 232 -14.25 12.92 15.80
CA GLU A 232 -13.41 13.86 16.51
C GLU A 232 -12.06 13.18 16.58
N VAL A 233 -11.02 13.81 16.03
CA VAL A 233 -9.65 13.30 16.15
C VAL A 233 -9.47 13.06 17.64
N PRO A 234 -9.34 11.81 18.10
CA PRO A 234 -9.24 11.55 19.52
C PRO A 234 -8.09 12.43 20.03
N SER A 235 -8.34 13.23 21.05
CA SER A 235 -7.26 13.97 21.69
C SER A 235 -6.19 12.94 22.01
N ARG A 236 -4.97 13.15 21.46
CA ARG A 236 -3.85 12.20 21.65
C ARG A 236 -3.80 11.81 23.12
N ARG A 237 -3.70 10.50 23.37
CA ARG A 237 -3.64 10.00 24.74
C ARG A 237 -2.46 10.64 25.45
N PRO A 238 -2.56 10.93 26.75
CA PRO A 238 -1.42 11.41 27.51
C PRO A 238 -0.29 10.38 27.46
N VAL A 239 0.92 10.87 27.24
CA VAL A 239 2.13 10.01 27.21
C VAL A 239 2.22 9.25 28.55
N PRO A 240 2.38 7.91 28.53
CA PRO A 240 2.49 7.12 29.74
C PRO A 240 3.57 7.65 30.70
N PRO A 241 3.32 7.71 32.01
CA PRO A 241 4.33 8.10 32.98
C PRO A 241 5.42 7.04 33.08
N GLY A 242 6.67 7.44 33.24
CA GLY A 242 7.77 6.52 33.47
C GLY A 242 9.08 6.94 32.82
N ALA A 243 10.17 6.26 33.17
CA ALA A 243 11.46 6.44 32.57
C ALA A 243 11.46 5.91 31.12
N PRO A 244 12.14 6.62 30.18
CA PRO A 244 12.28 6.15 28.83
C PRO A 244 13.00 4.79 28.75
N ILE A 245 12.51 3.89 27.92
CA ILE A 245 13.20 2.65 27.60
C ILE A 245 14.22 2.85 26.48
N LEU A 246 13.92 3.77 25.54
CA LEU A 246 14.77 4.08 24.40
C LEU A 246 14.83 5.59 24.22
N THR A 247 16.03 6.13 24.09
CA THR A 247 16.24 7.54 23.77
C THR A 247 17.29 7.66 22.66
N ALA A 248 16.98 8.39 21.60
CA ALA A 248 17.89 8.79 20.55
C ALA A 248 18.09 10.31 20.65
N SER A 249 19.35 10.76 20.60
CA SER A 249 19.72 12.19 20.63
C SER A 249 20.59 12.51 19.43
N ALA A 250 20.10 13.42 18.57
CA ALA A 250 20.73 13.83 17.31
C ALA A 250 21.19 12.62 16.46
N LEU A 251 20.42 11.52 16.50
CA LEU A 251 20.78 10.27 15.83
C LEU A 251 20.68 10.45 14.32
N THR A 252 21.77 10.22 13.60
CA THR A 252 21.84 10.43 12.15
C THR A 252 22.68 9.38 11.44
N LYS A 253 22.41 9.17 10.18
CA LYS A 253 23.21 8.36 9.27
C LYS A 253 23.14 8.89 7.85
N ARG A 254 24.27 8.92 7.15
CA ARG A 254 24.35 9.23 5.72
C ARG A 254 25.03 8.08 4.99
N TYR A 255 24.49 7.71 3.83
CA TYR A 255 25.09 6.70 2.97
C TYR A 255 25.97 7.32 1.89
N PRO A 256 27.07 6.67 1.47
CA PRO A 256 27.96 7.19 0.41
C PRO A 256 27.26 7.47 -0.92
N GLY A 257 26.17 6.75 -1.21
CA GLY A 257 25.37 6.91 -2.44
C GLY A 257 24.23 7.93 -2.34
N GLY A 258 24.20 8.73 -1.27
CA GLY A 258 23.09 9.64 -0.97
C GLY A 258 22.02 8.99 -0.08
N GLY A 259 21.12 9.79 0.50
CA GLY A 259 20.10 9.34 1.44
C GLY A 259 20.63 9.06 2.85
N GLY A 260 19.77 8.55 3.70
CA GLY A 260 20.01 8.33 5.13
C GLY A 260 18.92 8.95 5.98
N VAL A 261 19.24 9.34 7.22
CA VAL A 261 18.36 10.06 8.13
C VAL A 261 19.05 11.31 8.68
N ALA A 262 18.34 12.44 8.67
CA ALA A 262 18.76 13.69 9.31
C ALA A 262 18.86 13.49 10.83
N PRO A 263 19.55 14.39 11.58
CA PRO A 263 19.57 14.28 13.04
C PRO A 263 18.17 14.26 13.63
N VAL A 264 17.88 13.21 14.42
CA VAL A 264 16.56 12.99 15.04
C VAL A 264 16.72 12.82 16.54
N ASP A 265 15.85 13.50 17.28
CA ASP A 265 15.63 13.30 18.71
C ASP A 265 14.33 12.50 18.90
N LEU A 266 14.40 11.42 19.67
CA LEU A 266 13.29 10.52 19.92
C LEU A 266 13.36 9.95 21.32
N THR A 267 12.23 9.88 21.98
CA THR A 267 12.09 9.22 23.30
C THR A 267 10.90 8.28 23.24
N VAL A 268 11.07 7.07 23.73
CA VAL A 268 10.01 6.04 23.77
C VAL A 268 9.91 5.49 25.19
N ARG A 269 8.71 5.42 25.71
CA ARG A 269 8.41 4.88 27.06
C ARG A 269 7.63 3.57 26.97
N PRO A 270 7.70 2.73 28.00
CA PRO A 270 6.82 1.55 28.08
C PRO A 270 5.35 1.95 27.92
N GLY A 271 4.61 1.23 27.07
CA GLY A 271 3.20 1.51 26.79
C GLY A 271 2.93 2.69 25.84
N GLU A 272 3.98 3.38 25.37
CA GLU A 272 3.86 4.50 24.43
C GLU A 272 3.93 4.01 22.97
N ILE A 273 3.07 4.56 22.13
CA ILE A 273 3.17 4.44 20.67
C ILE A 273 3.70 5.74 20.10
N VAL A 274 4.92 5.72 19.59
CA VAL A 274 5.56 6.86 18.91
C VAL A 274 5.44 6.69 17.41
N GLY A 275 4.69 7.57 16.76
CA GLY A 275 4.54 7.61 15.31
C GLY A 275 5.67 8.37 14.63
N LEU A 276 6.20 7.82 13.55
CA LEU A 276 7.19 8.47 12.69
C LEU A 276 6.54 8.91 11.38
N ALA A 277 6.41 10.20 11.18
CA ALA A 277 5.90 10.83 9.98
C ALA A 277 7.03 11.39 9.11
N GLY A 278 6.78 11.53 7.80
CA GLY A 278 7.71 12.18 6.87
C GLY A 278 7.61 11.62 5.46
N PRO A 279 8.15 12.32 4.45
CA PRO A 279 8.06 11.93 3.06
C PRO A 279 8.79 10.61 2.79
N SER A 280 8.47 9.98 1.64
CA SER A 280 9.20 8.79 1.18
C SER A 280 10.67 9.16 0.95
N GLY A 281 11.57 8.29 1.40
CA GLY A 281 13.02 8.55 1.32
C GLY A 281 13.61 9.43 2.43
N ALA A 282 12.80 9.93 3.39
CA ALA A 282 13.31 10.71 4.53
C ALA A 282 14.18 9.92 5.53
N GLY A 283 14.30 8.61 5.35
CA GLY A 283 15.15 7.77 6.20
C GLY A 283 14.42 7.10 7.37
N LYS A 284 13.07 7.03 7.35
CA LYS A 284 12.27 6.40 8.42
C LYS A 284 12.68 4.95 8.69
N SER A 285 12.78 4.11 7.67
CA SER A 285 13.25 2.72 7.81
C SER A 285 14.72 2.63 8.23
N THR A 286 15.56 3.61 7.84
CA THR A 286 16.94 3.72 8.34
C THR A 286 16.93 3.99 9.83
N LEU A 287 16.10 4.93 10.29
CA LEU A 287 15.94 5.21 11.72
C LEU A 287 15.54 3.98 12.49
N LEU A 288 14.54 3.21 12.03
CA LEU A 288 14.14 1.97 12.69
C LEU A 288 15.30 0.97 12.81
N ARG A 289 16.15 0.84 11.78
CA ARG A 289 17.34 -0.05 11.83
C ARG A 289 18.40 0.45 12.81
N LEU A 290 18.57 1.76 12.93
CA LEU A 290 19.46 2.36 13.95
C LEU A 290 18.92 2.09 15.36
N LEU A 291 17.61 2.29 15.60
CA LEU A 291 16.96 2.04 16.89
C LEU A 291 17.01 0.55 17.26
N ALA A 292 16.93 -0.35 16.27
CA ALA A 292 17.07 -1.79 16.47
C ALA A 292 18.52 -2.24 16.71
N GLY A 293 19.53 -1.36 16.55
CA GLY A 293 20.94 -1.73 16.59
C GLY A 293 21.40 -2.61 15.41
N ILE A 294 20.59 -2.72 14.35
CA ILE A 294 20.95 -3.44 13.11
C ILE A 294 22.01 -2.64 12.33
N GLU A 295 21.93 -1.31 12.40
CA GLU A 295 22.89 -0.42 11.76
C GLU A 295 23.57 0.48 12.81
N THR A 296 24.82 0.83 12.57
CA THR A 296 25.56 1.77 13.42
C THR A 296 25.28 3.20 12.96
N PRO A 297 24.95 4.13 13.86
CA PRO A 297 24.76 5.53 13.52
C PRO A 297 26.06 6.17 13.01
N GLY A 298 25.92 7.19 12.17
CA GLY A 298 27.04 8.02 11.72
C GLY A 298 27.47 9.03 12.80
N SER A 299 26.48 9.56 13.55
CA SER A 299 26.68 10.38 14.74
C SER A 299 25.39 10.41 15.58
N GLY A 300 25.44 11.05 16.74
CA GLY A 300 24.37 11.05 17.74
C GLY A 300 24.53 9.94 18.77
N ARG A 301 23.56 9.84 19.67
CA ARG A 301 23.62 8.93 20.83
C ARG A 301 22.35 8.11 20.89
N LEU A 302 22.48 6.83 21.16
CA LEU A 302 21.38 5.92 21.45
C LEU A 302 21.55 5.40 22.88
N VAL A 303 20.49 5.48 23.67
CA VAL A 303 20.44 5.05 25.07
C VAL A 303 19.33 4.02 25.21
N TRP A 304 19.65 2.87 25.77
CA TRP A 304 18.73 1.80 26.09
C TRP A 304 18.66 1.61 27.60
N ASP A 305 17.48 1.74 28.18
CA ASP A 305 17.24 1.54 29.61
C ASP A 305 18.25 2.27 30.50
N GLY A 306 18.53 3.55 30.15
CA GLY A 306 19.49 4.41 30.83
C GLY A 306 20.96 4.13 30.54
N LYS A 307 21.30 3.14 29.69
CA LYS A 307 22.67 2.78 29.31
C LYS A 307 22.96 3.18 27.87
N ASP A 308 24.15 3.72 27.64
CA ASP A 308 24.62 4.02 26.29
C ASP A 308 24.79 2.75 25.44
N GLY A 309 24.25 2.79 24.24
CA GLY A 309 24.38 1.74 23.27
C GLY A 309 23.05 1.24 22.70
N PRO A 310 23.14 0.29 21.75
CA PRO A 310 21.96 -0.30 21.15
C PRO A 310 21.25 -1.26 22.13
N PRO A 311 19.98 -1.58 21.86
CA PRO A 311 19.24 -2.58 22.66
C PRO A 311 19.92 -3.95 22.62
N PRO A 312 19.83 -4.72 23.73
CA PRO A 312 20.29 -6.10 23.74
C PRO A 312 19.56 -6.96 22.69
N ALA A 313 20.26 -7.95 22.14
CA ALA A 313 19.68 -8.82 21.14
C ALA A 313 18.41 -9.52 21.67
N GLY A 314 17.30 -9.36 20.95
CA GLY A 314 16.01 -9.99 21.23
C GLY A 314 15.13 -9.21 22.21
N GLU A 315 15.50 -8.02 22.67
CA GLU A 315 14.61 -7.12 23.42
C GLU A 315 13.82 -6.19 22.48
N VAL A 316 14.18 -6.17 21.20
CA VAL A 316 13.48 -5.42 20.14
C VAL A 316 12.92 -6.38 19.09
N GLY A 317 11.63 -6.27 18.83
CA GLY A 317 10.96 -6.92 17.70
C GLY A 317 10.86 -5.96 16.52
N MET A 318 10.93 -6.48 15.29
CA MET A 318 10.78 -5.67 14.08
C MET A 318 9.77 -6.28 13.12
N VAL A 319 8.82 -5.45 12.66
CA VAL A 319 7.87 -5.75 11.58
C VAL A 319 8.28 -4.95 10.36
N PHE A 320 8.54 -5.63 9.25
CA PHE A 320 8.95 -5.00 7.98
C PHE A 320 7.74 -4.64 7.13
N GLN A 321 7.89 -3.64 6.28
CA GLN A 321 6.86 -3.14 5.36
C GLN A 321 6.22 -4.25 4.49
N ASN A 322 6.99 -5.22 4.04
CA ASN A 322 6.49 -6.37 3.29
C ASN A 322 6.43 -7.61 4.20
N ALA A 323 5.29 -7.81 4.85
CA ALA A 323 5.07 -8.95 5.74
C ALA A 323 5.19 -10.30 5.02
N VAL A 324 4.55 -10.43 3.86
CA VAL A 324 4.57 -11.68 3.06
C VAL A 324 6.00 -11.99 2.62
N GLY A 325 6.72 -11.01 2.09
CA GLY A 325 8.12 -11.16 1.68
C GLY A 325 9.10 -11.39 2.84
N SER A 326 8.68 -11.09 4.07
CA SER A 326 9.48 -11.31 5.27
C SER A 326 9.37 -12.74 5.83
N LEU A 327 8.40 -13.52 5.34
CA LEU A 327 8.21 -14.92 5.72
C LEU A 327 8.76 -15.82 4.61
N ASP A 328 9.58 -16.81 4.97
CA ASP A 328 10.09 -17.79 3.99
C ASP A 328 8.92 -18.66 3.47
N PRO A 329 8.57 -18.57 2.17
CA PRO A 329 7.40 -19.26 1.61
C PRO A 329 7.49 -20.79 1.65
N ARG A 330 8.69 -21.33 1.88
CA ARG A 330 8.97 -22.79 1.92
C ARG A 330 8.90 -23.37 3.32
N ARG A 331 8.70 -22.51 4.33
CA ARG A 331 8.77 -22.94 5.74
C ARG A 331 7.41 -22.78 6.39
N PRO A 332 6.90 -23.81 7.09
CA PRO A 332 5.66 -23.70 7.84
C PRO A 332 5.77 -22.61 8.93
N LEU A 333 4.62 -22.02 9.28
CA LEU A 333 4.55 -20.88 10.19
C LEU A 333 5.29 -21.10 11.51
N HIS A 334 5.15 -22.29 12.11
CA HIS A 334 5.82 -22.57 13.40
C HIS A 334 7.35 -22.39 13.32
N ARG A 335 7.99 -22.67 12.18
CA ARG A 335 9.44 -22.47 11.99
C ARG A 335 9.79 -21.02 11.71
N GLY A 336 8.93 -20.29 10.98
CA GLY A 336 9.12 -18.87 10.67
C GLY A 336 8.93 -18.00 11.90
N VAL A 337 7.85 -18.23 12.65
CA VAL A 337 7.50 -17.46 13.83
C VAL A 337 8.53 -17.63 14.96
N THR A 338 9.06 -18.84 15.17
CA THR A 338 10.05 -19.09 16.23
C THR A 338 11.50 -18.80 15.82
N GLU A 339 11.74 -18.31 14.59
CA GLU A 339 13.09 -18.00 14.12
C GLU A 339 13.85 -16.97 14.98
N PRO A 340 13.23 -15.91 15.50
CA PRO A 340 13.90 -14.94 16.38
C PRO A 340 14.47 -15.52 17.68
N LEU A 341 13.99 -16.69 18.11
CA LEU A 341 14.53 -17.37 19.31
C LEU A 341 15.85 -18.10 19.06
N ARG A 342 16.19 -18.43 17.81
CA ARG A 342 17.37 -19.24 17.48
C ARG A 342 18.70 -18.70 18.01
N PRO A 343 18.99 -17.40 17.96
CA PRO A 343 20.25 -16.88 18.50
C PRO A 343 20.40 -17.06 20.01
N ARG A 344 19.27 -17.19 20.74
CA ARG A 344 19.23 -17.37 22.19
C ARG A 344 19.27 -18.85 22.63
N LEU A 345 18.90 -19.75 21.73
CA LEU A 345 18.80 -21.18 22.03
C LEU A 345 20.10 -21.89 21.60
N ARG A 346 20.69 -22.64 22.55
CA ARG A 346 21.85 -23.49 22.25
C ARG A 346 21.52 -24.73 21.42
N THR A 347 20.23 -25.09 21.35
CA THR A 347 19.70 -26.24 20.63
C THR A 347 18.49 -25.82 19.77
N ARG A 348 18.18 -26.59 18.72
CA ARG A 348 16.95 -26.39 17.95
C ARG A 348 15.74 -26.75 18.83
N LEU A 349 14.71 -25.90 18.79
CA LEU A 349 13.39 -26.22 19.36
C LEU A 349 12.83 -27.51 18.76
N ALA A 350 12.29 -28.36 19.60
CA ALA A 350 11.48 -29.49 19.15
C ALA A 350 10.23 -28.99 18.40
N THR A 351 9.73 -29.76 17.43
CA THR A 351 8.59 -29.34 16.61
C THR A 351 7.35 -29.04 17.47
N ALA A 352 7.09 -29.87 18.50
CA ALA A 352 5.97 -29.67 19.41
C ALA A 352 6.08 -28.34 20.18
N GLU A 353 7.26 -28.01 20.69
CA GLU A 353 7.55 -26.77 21.40
C GLU A 353 7.41 -25.55 20.47
N SER A 354 7.99 -25.61 19.27
CA SER A 354 7.85 -24.58 18.25
C SER A 354 6.39 -24.34 17.88
N MET A 355 5.57 -25.38 17.77
CA MET A 355 4.14 -25.27 17.50
C MET A 355 3.38 -24.65 18.67
N ALA A 356 3.72 -24.99 19.92
CA ALA A 356 3.08 -24.42 21.11
C ALA A 356 3.36 -22.92 21.19
N ILE A 357 4.63 -22.49 21.07
CA ILE A 357 5.03 -21.08 21.07
C ILE A 357 4.29 -20.33 19.95
N THR A 358 4.21 -20.91 18.75
CA THR A 358 3.55 -20.29 17.62
C THR A 358 2.05 -20.11 17.88
N ARG A 359 1.36 -21.10 18.45
CA ARG A 359 -0.07 -20.94 18.82
C ARG A 359 -0.30 -19.76 19.74
N THR A 360 0.47 -19.69 20.83
CA THR A 360 0.36 -18.56 21.76
C THR A 360 0.64 -17.22 21.08
N ALA A 361 1.63 -17.15 20.18
CA ALA A 361 1.91 -15.94 19.43
C ALA A 361 0.79 -15.58 18.44
N LEU A 362 0.18 -16.56 17.78
CA LEU A 362 -0.96 -16.36 16.88
C LEU A 362 -2.23 -15.95 17.63
N GLU A 363 -2.48 -16.50 18.81
CA GLU A 363 -3.59 -16.10 19.69
C GLU A 363 -3.52 -14.62 20.04
N ARG A 364 -2.32 -14.10 20.38
CA ARG A 364 -2.10 -12.68 20.69
C ARG A 364 -2.42 -11.72 19.56
N VAL A 365 -2.47 -12.19 18.32
CA VAL A 365 -2.79 -11.39 17.12
C VAL A 365 -4.12 -11.79 16.49
N GLY A 366 -5.00 -12.46 17.24
CA GLY A 366 -6.34 -12.84 16.79
C GLY A 366 -6.34 -13.85 15.64
N LEU A 367 -5.41 -14.81 15.65
CA LEU A 367 -5.26 -15.89 14.66
C LEU A 367 -5.24 -17.28 15.31
N ALA A 368 -6.00 -17.48 16.37
CA ALA A 368 -6.06 -18.75 17.12
C ALA A 368 -6.49 -19.96 16.27
N ASP A 369 -7.28 -19.72 15.22
CA ASP A 369 -7.80 -20.71 14.28
C ASP A 369 -6.78 -21.14 13.20
N ILE A 370 -5.65 -20.44 13.07
CA ILE A 370 -4.63 -20.74 12.06
C ILE A 370 -3.74 -21.90 12.51
N ASP A 371 -3.68 -22.99 11.72
CA ASP A 371 -2.76 -24.10 11.98
C ASP A 371 -1.29 -23.64 11.80
N PRO A 372 -0.43 -23.76 12.81
CA PRO A 372 1.00 -23.45 12.70
C PRO A 372 1.78 -24.24 11.63
N ARG A 373 1.19 -25.27 11.06
CA ARG A 373 1.79 -26.06 9.96
C ARG A 373 1.59 -25.43 8.59
N ARG A 374 0.64 -24.50 8.43
CA ARG A 374 0.38 -23.83 7.15
C ARG A 374 1.62 -23.12 6.62
N LEU A 375 1.67 -22.96 5.29
CA LEU A 375 2.69 -22.17 4.62
C LEU A 375 2.23 -20.70 4.49
N PRO A 376 3.16 -19.74 4.44
CA PRO A 376 2.84 -18.31 4.27
C PRO A 376 1.96 -18.01 3.06
N GLY A 377 2.15 -18.72 1.95
CA GLY A 377 1.37 -18.53 0.72
C GLY A 377 -0.12 -18.93 0.82
N GLU A 378 -0.53 -19.56 1.91
CA GLU A 378 -1.92 -19.94 2.18
C GLU A 378 -2.68 -18.89 3.02
N LEU A 379 -2.02 -17.76 3.35
CA LEU A 379 -2.56 -16.69 4.17
C LEU A 379 -3.07 -15.54 3.30
N SER A 380 -4.12 -14.87 3.76
CA SER A 380 -4.47 -13.55 3.23
C SER A 380 -3.43 -12.50 3.61
N GLY A 381 -3.38 -11.35 2.93
CA GLY A 381 -2.45 -10.27 3.24
C GLY A 381 -2.54 -9.82 4.71
N GLY A 382 -3.76 -9.62 5.23
CA GLY A 382 -3.97 -9.26 6.64
C GLY A 382 -3.60 -10.37 7.63
N GLN A 383 -3.77 -11.64 7.26
CA GLN A 383 -3.29 -12.76 8.08
C GLN A 383 -1.76 -12.81 8.09
N ALA A 384 -1.11 -12.65 6.94
CA ALA A 384 0.36 -12.63 6.85
C ALA A 384 0.97 -11.49 7.64
N GLN A 385 0.34 -10.31 7.62
CA GLN A 385 0.76 -9.15 8.43
C GLN A 385 0.68 -9.46 9.93
N ARG A 386 -0.43 -10.03 10.39
CA ARG A 386 -0.58 -10.42 11.80
C ARG A 386 0.38 -11.54 12.20
N VAL A 387 0.69 -12.48 11.31
CA VAL A 387 1.75 -13.48 11.55
C VAL A 387 3.13 -12.83 11.66
N ALA A 388 3.44 -11.79 10.86
CA ALA A 388 4.70 -11.06 10.98
C ALA A 388 4.79 -10.30 12.31
N ILE A 389 3.68 -9.75 12.81
CA ILE A 389 3.61 -9.16 14.16
C ILE A 389 3.81 -10.27 15.20
N ALA A 390 3.10 -11.40 15.11
CA ALA A 390 3.27 -12.54 16.00
C ALA A 390 4.74 -12.99 16.09
N ARG A 391 5.43 -13.08 14.93
CA ARG A 391 6.86 -13.41 14.88
C ARG A 391 7.72 -12.38 15.62
N ALA A 392 7.42 -11.09 15.48
CA ALA A 392 8.16 -10.03 16.16
C ALA A 392 7.95 -10.05 17.68
N LEU A 393 6.80 -10.56 18.14
CA LEU A 393 6.42 -10.66 19.57
C LEU A 393 6.98 -11.90 20.28
N VAL A 394 7.57 -12.85 19.52
CA VAL A 394 8.13 -14.06 20.13
C VAL A 394 9.40 -13.72 20.90
N GLY A 395 9.41 -14.01 22.17
CA GLY A 395 10.48 -13.66 23.11
C GLY A 395 10.07 -12.52 24.05
N ASP A 396 11.02 -12.08 24.85
CA ASP A 396 10.79 -11.03 25.86
C ASP A 396 11.11 -9.66 25.27
N ILE A 397 10.38 -9.27 24.20
CA ILE A 397 10.59 -7.95 23.60
C ILE A 397 9.97 -6.87 24.50
N ARG A 398 10.66 -5.73 24.59
CA ARG A 398 10.22 -4.53 25.31
C ARG A 398 9.87 -3.38 24.36
N VAL A 399 10.38 -3.43 23.13
CA VAL A 399 10.09 -2.45 22.07
C VAL A 399 9.73 -3.17 20.78
N LEU A 400 8.67 -2.75 20.12
CA LEU A 400 8.27 -3.18 18.78
C LEU A 400 8.51 -2.03 17.81
N LEU A 401 9.30 -2.27 16.77
CA LEU A 401 9.51 -1.35 15.66
C LEU A 401 8.70 -1.82 14.45
N ALA A 402 7.72 -1.04 14.02
CA ALA A 402 6.81 -1.41 12.96
C ALA A 402 6.94 -0.47 11.75
N ASP A 403 7.43 -0.98 10.64
CA ASP A 403 7.60 -0.24 9.39
C ASP A 403 6.36 -0.44 8.51
N GLU A 404 5.46 0.53 8.48
CA GLU A 404 4.21 0.56 7.70
C GLU A 404 3.33 -0.69 7.89
N PRO A 405 2.97 -1.07 9.13
CA PRO A 405 2.31 -2.35 9.41
C PRO A 405 0.90 -2.46 8.84
N THR A 406 0.31 -1.38 8.33
CA THR A 406 -1.01 -1.35 7.72
C THR A 406 -0.98 -1.08 6.21
N ALA A 407 0.21 -0.92 5.62
CA ALA A 407 0.35 -0.69 4.19
C ALA A 407 -0.16 -1.89 3.38
N ALA A 408 -0.83 -1.62 2.26
CA ALA A 408 -1.40 -2.62 1.36
C ALA A 408 -2.47 -3.55 1.99
N LEU A 409 -3.02 -3.18 3.14
CA LEU A 409 -4.17 -3.84 3.75
C LEU A 409 -5.48 -3.13 3.39
N ASP A 410 -6.56 -3.90 3.30
CA ASP A 410 -7.91 -3.35 3.29
C ASP A 410 -8.24 -2.70 4.65
N THR A 411 -9.25 -1.83 4.65
CA THR A 411 -9.61 -1.04 5.85
C THR A 411 -9.88 -1.91 7.07
N GLU A 412 -10.62 -3.01 6.92
CA GLU A 412 -10.96 -3.92 8.03
C GLU A 412 -9.70 -4.60 8.60
N SER A 413 -8.82 -5.09 7.72
CA SER A 413 -7.55 -5.69 8.12
C SER A 413 -6.61 -4.67 8.78
N ALA A 414 -6.58 -3.43 8.29
CA ALA A 414 -5.80 -2.34 8.87
C ALA A 414 -6.32 -1.97 10.27
N ASP A 415 -7.64 -1.82 10.43
CA ASP A 415 -8.27 -1.51 11.72
C ASP A 415 -7.99 -2.61 12.77
N ARG A 416 -8.02 -3.89 12.35
CA ARG A 416 -7.63 -5.01 13.24
C ARG A 416 -6.17 -4.94 13.66
N VAL A 417 -5.25 -4.62 12.75
CA VAL A 417 -3.83 -4.44 13.09
C VAL A 417 -3.65 -3.26 14.04
N MET A 418 -4.32 -2.13 13.82
CA MET A 418 -4.28 -0.97 14.73
C MET A 418 -4.78 -1.33 16.14
N THR A 419 -5.89 -2.08 16.23
CA THR A 419 -6.43 -2.56 17.50
C THR A 419 -5.39 -3.41 18.26
N ILE A 420 -4.77 -4.39 17.56
CA ILE A 420 -3.74 -5.25 18.15
C ILE A 420 -2.55 -4.43 18.66
N LEU A 421 -2.04 -3.47 17.86
CA LEU A 421 -0.93 -2.62 18.27
C LEU A 421 -1.29 -1.79 19.51
N ARG A 422 -2.53 -1.29 19.61
CA ARG A 422 -2.98 -0.54 20.77
C ARG A 422 -3.08 -1.42 22.01
N GLU A 423 -3.66 -2.61 21.91
CA GLU A 423 -3.75 -3.59 22.99
C GLU A 423 -2.34 -3.96 23.50
N LEU A 424 -1.39 -4.21 22.60
CA LEU A 424 -0.02 -4.52 22.98
C LEU A 424 0.67 -3.37 23.73
N ALA A 425 0.37 -2.12 23.35
CA ALA A 425 0.91 -0.96 24.05
C ALA A 425 0.23 -0.78 25.40
N ASP A 426 -1.09 -0.98 25.51
CA ASP A 426 -1.83 -0.95 26.78
C ASP A 426 -1.31 -2.04 27.76
N ASP A 427 -0.78 -3.15 27.24
CA ASP A 427 -0.08 -4.19 28.00
C ASP A 427 1.37 -3.81 28.39
N GLY A 428 1.82 -2.60 28.05
CA GLY A 428 3.13 -2.07 28.43
C GLY A 428 4.23 -2.18 27.37
N LEU A 429 3.94 -2.73 26.19
CA LEU A 429 4.92 -2.78 25.10
C LEU A 429 5.15 -1.37 24.53
N ALA A 430 6.40 -0.92 24.43
CA ALA A 430 6.74 0.30 23.73
C ALA A 430 6.70 0.06 22.22
N ILE A 431 6.12 0.99 21.44
CA ILE A 431 5.98 0.82 19.98
C ILE A 431 6.50 2.05 19.25
N VAL A 432 7.33 1.84 18.22
CA VAL A 432 7.68 2.88 17.24
C VAL A 432 7.07 2.48 15.91
N LEU A 433 6.17 3.31 15.40
CA LEU A 433 5.36 3.05 14.23
C LEU A 433 5.70 4.01 13.10
N VAL A 434 6.13 3.51 11.95
CA VAL A 434 6.19 4.29 10.71
C VAL A 434 4.86 4.16 9.98
N SER A 435 4.27 5.28 9.59
CA SER A 435 3.12 5.30 8.70
C SER A 435 3.13 6.52 7.78
N HIS A 436 2.65 6.34 6.56
CA HIS A 436 2.35 7.43 5.63
C HIS A 436 0.92 7.95 5.82
N SER A 437 0.05 7.17 6.45
CA SER A 437 -1.33 7.54 6.69
C SER A 437 -1.43 8.42 7.94
N GLU A 438 -1.83 9.69 7.75
CA GLU A 438 -2.13 10.59 8.87
C GLU A 438 -3.22 9.99 9.77
N ARG A 439 -4.24 9.34 9.18
CA ARG A 439 -5.28 8.62 9.94
C ARG A 439 -4.68 7.64 10.94
N VAL A 440 -3.76 6.77 10.49
CA VAL A 440 -3.13 5.77 11.36
C VAL A 440 -2.33 6.43 12.48
N LEU A 441 -1.62 7.52 12.17
CA LEU A 441 -0.85 8.27 13.17
C LEU A 441 -1.75 9.00 14.16
N ASP A 442 -2.87 9.57 13.70
CA ASP A 442 -3.81 10.30 14.55
C ASP A 442 -4.63 9.35 15.44
N ASP A 443 -5.05 8.19 14.91
CA ASP A 443 -5.86 7.21 15.65
C ASP A 443 -5.02 6.40 16.66
N LEU A 444 -3.73 6.20 16.39
CA LEU A 444 -2.92 5.22 17.14
C LEU A 444 -1.76 5.83 17.94
N ALA A 445 -1.09 6.87 17.44
CA ALA A 445 0.14 7.39 18.06
C ALA A 445 -0.14 8.33 19.23
N ASP A 446 0.51 8.10 20.35
CA ASP A 446 0.48 8.99 21.51
C ASP A 446 1.37 10.24 21.25
N THR A 447 2.51 10.04 20.57
CA THR A 447 3.45 11.09 20.14
C THR A 447 3.79 10.91 18.65
N VAL A 448 3.91 12.01 17.90
CA VAL A 448 4.37 11.96 16.49
C VAL A 448 5.63 12.78 16.31
N VAL A 449 6.68 12.12 15.77
CA VAL A 449 7.95 12.74 15.37
C VAL A 449 8.00 12.87 13.86
N ARG A 450 8.22 14.07 13.36
CA ARG A 450 8.36 14.35 11.92
C ARG A 450 9.83 14.26 11.51
N ILE A 451 10.10 13.45 10.49
CA ILE A 451 11.44 13.24 9.94
C ILE A 451 11.53 14.00 8.62
N GLU A 452 12.54 14.87 8.52
CA GLU A 452 12.81 15.64 7.32
C GLU A 452 13.72 14.86 6.38
N ALA A 453 13.51 15.05 5.07
CA ALA A 453 14.40 14.49 4.07
C ALA A 453 15.76 15.21 4.13
N ILE A 454 16.85 14.46 4.00
CA ILE A 454 18.18 15.08 3.83
C ILE A 454 18.19 15.79 2.47
N PRO A 455 18.53 17.09 2.39
CA PRO A 455 18.66 17.78 1.12
C PRO A 455 19.72 17.08 0.25
N ASP A 456 19.37 16.82 -1.01
CA ASP A 456 20.30 16.24 -1.98
C ASP A 456 21.32 17.32 -2.37
N LEU A 457 22.54 17.19 -1.83
CA LEU A 457 23.64 18.11 -2.13
C LEU A 457 24.23 17.95 -3.55
N SER A 458 23.70 17.01 -4.34
CA SER A 458 24.17 16.77 -5.72
C SER A 458 23.65 17.82 -6.72
N THR A 459 22.68 18.65 -6.33
CA THR A 459 22.11 19.73 -7.16
C THR A 459 22.78 21.09 -6.98
N ALA A 460 23.80 21.17 -6.13
CA ALA A 460 24.53 22.42 -5.83
C ALA A 460 25.92 22.45 -6.48
N ARG A 461 26.10 21.92 -7.70
CA ARG A 461 27.29 22.13 -8.54
C ARG A 461 26.89 22.40 -9.98
#